data_d6ee932600034b6031297970470c32da
#
_entry.id   d6ee932600034b6031297970470c32da
#
_cell.length_a   1.000
_cell.length_b   1.000
_cell.length_c   1.000
_cell.angle_alpha   90.00
_cell.angle_beta   90.00
_cell.angle_gamma   90.00
#
_symmetry.space_group_name_H-M   'P 1'
#
loop_
_entity.id
_entity.type
_entity.pdbx_description
1 polymer ?
#
loop_
_entity_poly.entity_id
_entity_poly.type
_entity_poly.pdbx_seq_one_letter_code
_entity_poly.pdbx_strand_id
1 'polypeptide(L)'
;IARKGRDTTWDGVVVGKQVFERKTYDKTNDTHTTHTVYEYKVKRSSGKVYKHQHQDCDTVFNYFDIGDKVRHHKGFDGYEKYDKSNDVIIFCIACGTINDISDEVCVRCKCPLLK
;
A
#
# COMPACT_ATOMS: atom_id res chain seq x y z
N ILE A 1 8.74 -2.50 19.42
CA ILE A 1 7.87 -3.67 19.30
C ILE A 1 7.53 -3.89 17.84
N ALA A 2 7.79 -5.07 17.35
CA ALA A 2 7.45 -5.44 15.99
C ALA A 2 5.92 -5.53 15.85
N ARG A 3 5.39 -4.99 14.76
CA ARG A 3 3.97 -5.11 14.46
C ARG A 3 3.67 -6.53 13.99
N LYS A 4 2.52 -7.05 14.42
CA LYS A 4 2.02 -8.30 13.88
C LYS A 4 1.87 -8.17 12.37
N GLY A 5 2.31 -9.15 11.62
CA GLY A 5 2.29 -9.14 10.16
C GLY A 5 3.57 -8.57 9.54
N ARG A 6 4.34 -7.73 10.24
CA ARG A 6 5.64 -7.27 9.74
C ARG A 6 6.77 -8.28 9.98
N ASP A 7 6.58 -9.18 10.94
CA ASP A 7 7.62 -10.13 11.37
C ASP A 7 7.73 -11.34 10.45
N THR A 8 6.80 -11.50 9.54
CA THR A 8 6.74 -12.68 8.68
C THR A 8 6.42 -12.30 7.24
N THR A 9 6.87 -13.12 6.31
CA THR A 9 6.45 -13.05 4.91
C THR A 9 5.18 -13.88 4.76
N TRP A 10 4.14 -13.29 4.15
CA TRP A 10 2.87 -13.99 3.94
C TRP A 10 2.17 -13.50 2.68
N ASP A 11 1.28 -14.32 2.17
CA ASP A 11 0.48 -14.00 1.00
C ASP A 11 -0.93 -13.60 1.39
N GLY A 12 -1.52 -12.73 0.61
CA GLY A 12 -2.89 -12.28 0.80
C GLY A 12 -3.54 -11.86 -0.50
N VAL A 13 -4.78 -11.41 -0.38
CA VAL A 13 -5.59 -10.95 -1.52
C VAL A 13 -6.21 -9.61 -1.14
N VAL A 14 -6.23 -8.66 -2.05
CA VAL A 14 -6.96 -7.41 -1.87
C VAL A 14 -8.46 -7.73 -1.95
N VAL A 15 -9.17 -7.53 -0.83
CA VAL A 15 -10.58 -7.93 -0.72
C VAL A 15 -11.54 -6.75 -0.67
N GLY A 16 -11.05 -5.53 -0.49
CA GLY A 16 -11.92 -4.37 -0.43
C GLY A 16 -11.18 -3.07 -0.64
N LYS A 17 -11.93 -2.08 -1.13
CA LYS A 17 -11.45 -0.71 -1.31
C LYS A 17 -12.61 0.22 -1.00
N GLN A 18 -12.31 1.33 -0.30
CA GLN A 18 -13.33 2.36 -0.07
C GLN A 18 -12.67 3.73 0.03
N VAL A 19 -13.46 4.74 -0.31
CA VAL A 19 -13.06 6.14 -0.21
C VAL A 19 -14.06 6.83 0.71
N PHE A 20 -13.58 7.56 1.68
CA PHE A 20 -14.43 8.32 2.59
C PHE A 20 -13.75 9.62 3.01
N GLU A 21 -14.53 10.54 3.57
CA GLU A 21 -14.01 11.79 4.07
C GLU A 21 -13.78 11.73 5.57
N ARG A 22 -12.70 12.37 6.03
CA ARG A 22 -12.40 12.54 7.44
C ARG A 22 -12.25 14.03 7.73
N LYS A 23 -13.02 14.50 8.71
CA LYS A 23 -12.93 15.89 9.16
C LYS A 23 -12.05 15.98 10.39
N THR A 24 -11.15 16.96 10.38
CA THR A 24 -10.33 17.28 11.54
C THR A 24 -10.60 18.71 11.98
N TYR A 25 -10.47 18.96 13.28
CA TYR A 25 -10.68 20.28 13.87
C TYR A 25 -9.41 20.71 14.58
N ASP A 26 -8.91 21.90 14.21
CA ASP A 26 -7.77 22.51 14.87
C ASP A 26 -8.28 23.57 15.85
N LYS A 27 -8.18 23.30 17.15
CA LYS A 27 -8.62 24.19 18.22
C LYS A 27 -7.81 25.48 18.25
N THR A 28 -6.55 25.44 17.88
CA THR A 28 -5.65 26.60 17.92
C THR A 28 -6.10 27.66 16.92
N ASN A 29 -6.48 27.23 15.71
CA ASN A 29 -6.88 28.13 14.62
C ASN A 29 -8.39 28.19 14.40
N ASP A 30 -9.16 27.41 15.15
CA ASP A 30 -10.60 27.26 15.00
C ASP A 30 -10.97 26.94 13.52
N THR A 31 -10.24 26.01 12.95
CA THR A 31 -10.42 25.60 11.56
C THR A 31 -10.83 24.13 11.45
N HIS A 32 -11.68 23.85 10.47
CA HIS A 32 -12.07 22.51 10.09
C HIS A 32 -11.42 22.16 8.76
N THR A 33 -10.79 20.99 8.69
CA THR A 33 -10.18 20.50 7.47
C THR A 33 -10.81 19.15 7.10
N THR A 34 -11.18 19.01 5.83
CA THR A 34 -11.70 17.76 5.30
C THR A 34 -10.63 17.08 4.47
N HIS A 35 -10.40 15.81 4.75
CA HIS A 35 -9.44 14.99 4.02
C HIS A 35 -10.16 13.83 3.35
N THR A 36 -9.72 13.47 2.16
CA THR A 36 -10.17 12.27 1.48
C THR A 36 -9.26 11.11 1.90
N VAL A 37 -9.87 10.04 2.41
CA VAL A 37 -9.14 8.86 2.85
C VAL A 37 -9.39 7.73 1.88
N TYR A 38 -8.32 7.16 1.36
CA TYR A 38 -8.33 6.02 0.45
C TYR A 38 -7.89 4.79 1.23
N GLU A 39 -8.80 3.84 1.40
CA GLU A 39 -8.57 2.63 2.19
C GLU A 39 -8.65 1.40 1.30
N TYR A 40 -7.66 0.51 1.43
CA TYR A 40 -7.77 -0.83 0.86
C TYR A 40 -7.52 -1.87 1.95
N LYS A 41 -8.10 -3.05 1.74
CA LYS A 41 -8.02 -4.16 2.70
C LYS A 41 -7.36 -5.35 2.06
N VAL A 42 -6.43 -5.96 2.79
CA VAL A 42 -5.74 -7.19 2.36
C VAL A 42 -6.08 -8.29 3.36
N LYS A 43 -6.62 -9.39 2.84
CA LYS A 43 -6.95 -10.57 3.65
C LYS A 43 -5.82 -11.58 3.52
N ARG A 44 -5.22 -11.91 4.66
CA ARG A 44 -4.20 -12.94 4.77
C ARG A 44 -4.84 -14.33 4.65
N SER A 45 -4.05 -15.33 4.22
CA SER A 45 -4.53 -16.71 4.10
C SER A 45 -5.11 -17.28 5.41
N SER A 46 -4.65 -16.79 6.55
CA SER A 46 -5.20 -17.16 7.87
C SER A 46 -6.59 -16.59 8.14
N GLY A 47 -7.10 -15.70 7.30
CA GLY A 47 -8.38 -15.03 7.48
C GLY A 47 -8.29 -13.63 8.07
N LYS A 48 -7.15 -13.24 8.59
CA LYS A 48 -6.97 -11.91 9.17
C LYS A 48 -6.96 -10.85 8.08
N VAL A 49 -7.64 -9.71 8.33
CA VAL A 49 -7.75 -8.58 7.41
C VAL A 49 -6.95 -7.41 7.93
N TYR A 50 -6.12 -6.84 7.08
CA TYR A 50 -5.34 -5.63 7.38
C TYR A 50 -5.90 -4.47 6.56
N LYS A 51 -6.10 -3.32 7.22
CA LYS A 51 -6.59 -2.10 6.58
C LYS A 51 -5.41 -1.15 6.37
N HIS A 52 -5.34 -0.55 5.17
CA HIS A 52 -4.31 0.43 4.85
C HIS A 52 -4.98 1.70 4.34
N GLN A 53 -4.63 2.83 4.94
CA GLN A 53 -5.25 4.12 4.63
C GLN A 53 -4.19 5.11 4.17
N HIS A 54 -4.53 5.88 3.15
CA HIS A 54 -3.73 6.98 2.66
C HIS A 54 -4.60 8.23 2.58
N GLN A 55 -4.14 9.31 3.20
CA GLN A 55 -4.89 10.56 3.25
C GLN A 55 -4.46 11.46 2.10
N ASP A 56 -5.44 11.95 1.33
CA ASP A 56 -5.24 12.87 0.22
C ASP A 56 -4.29 12.37 -0.88
N CYS A 57 -4.08 11.05 -0.95
CA CYS A 57 -3.23 10.43 -1.96
C CYS A 57 -3.85 9.11 -2.39
N ASP A 58 -4.12 8.96 -3.68
CA ASP A 58 -4.79 7.80 -4.23
C ASP A 58 -3.84 6.86 -5.01
N THR A 59 -2.56 7.16 -5.05
CA THR A 59 -1.60 6.44 -5.88
C THR A 59 -1.52 4.94 -5.52
N VAL A 60 -1.33 4.62 -4.25
CA VAL A 60 -1.27 3.22 -3.80
C VAL A 60 -2.64 2.56 -3.92
N PHE A 61 -3.70 3.29 -3.58
CA PHE A 61 -5.08 2.81 -3.69
C PHE A 61 -5.40 2.39 -5.13
N ASN A 62 -5.01 3.18 -6.12
CA ASN A 62 -5.27 2.87 -7.52
C ASN A 62 -4.36 1.77 -8.06
N TYR A 63 -3.20 1.57 -7.46
CA TYR A 63 -2.25 0.53 -7.87
C TYR A 63 -2.79 -0.87 -7.62
N PHE A 64 -3.51 -1.07 -6.50
CA PHE A 64 -4.08 -2.37 -6.14
C PHE A 64 -5.54 -2.45 -6.52
N ASP A 65 -5.94 -3.55 -7.15
CA ASP A 65 -7.34 -3.85 -7.49
C ASP A 65 -7.87 -4.97 -6.60
N ILE A 66 -9.18 -4.97 -6.38
CA ILE A 66 -9.83 -6.06 -5.65
C ILE A 66 -9.60 -7.37 -6.41
N GLY A 67 -9.15 -8.38 -5.69
CA GLY A 67 -8.79 -9.67 -6.27
C GLY A 67 -7.30 -9.86 -6.54
N ASP A 68 -6.51 -8.79 -6.45
CA ASP A 68 -5.06 -8.90 -6.64
C ASP A 68 -4.43 -9.75 -5.54
N LYS A 69 -3.64 -10.74 -5.96
CA LYS A 69 -2.82 -11.51 -5.04
C LYS A 69 -1.54 -10.74 -4.75
N VAL A 70 -1.21 -10.61 -3.47
CA VAL A 70 -0.06 -9.84 -3.02
C VAL A 70 0.77 -10.61 -2.01
N ARG A 71 2.03 -10.21 -1.85
CA ARG A 71 2.92 -10.77 -0.84
C ARG A 71 3.44 -9.66 0.05
N HIS A 72 3.29 -9.85 1.35
CA HIS A 72 3.94 -9.02 2.36
C HIS A 72 5.31 -9.64 2.66
N HIS A 73 6.37 -8.84 2.54
CA HIS A 73 7.73 -9.26 2.85
C HIS A 73 8.09 -8.88 4.28
N LYS A 74 8.71 -9.80 5.00
CA LYS A 74 9.15 -9.58 6.38
C LYS A 74 9.97 -8.29 6.48
N GLY A 75 9.59 -7.44 7.43
CA GLY A 75 10.30 -6.19 7.73
C GLY A 75 9.89 -4.99 6.88
N PHE A 76 9.00 -5.15 5.91
CA PHE A 76 8.52 -4.07 5.05
C PHE A 76 7.03 -3.83 5.23
N ASP A 77 6.60 -2.59 5.00
CA ASP A 77 5.17 -2.23 5.11
C ASP A 77 4.39 -2.44 3.82
N GLY A 78 5.07 -2.41 2.68
CA GLY A 78 4.43 -2.51 1.38
C GLY A 78 4.17 -3.94 0.94
N TYR A 79 3.42 -4.06 -0.15
CA TYR A 79 3.08 -5.34 -0.74
C TYR A 79 3.63 -5.44 -2.15
N GLU A 80 4.09 -6.63 -2.51
CA GLU A 80 4.44 -6.98 -3.88
C GLU A 80 3.22 -7.61 -4.55
N LYS A 81 2.85 -7.13 -5.74
CA LYS A 81 1.83 -7.79 -6.57
C LYS A 81 2.41 -9.02 -7.23
N TYR A 82 1.62 -10.08 -7.30
CA TYR A 82 2.00 -11.26 -8.08
C TYR A 82 1.88 -11.03 -9.58
N ASP A 83 0.78 -10.42 -10.02
CA ASP A 83 0.54 -10.15 -11.43
C ASP A 83 0.69 -8.66 -11.72
N LYS A 84 1.74 -8.30 -12.44
CA LYS A 84 2.06 -6.93 -12.86
C LYS A 84 1.95 -6.76 -14.38
N SER A 85 1.30 -7.69 -15.07
CA SER A 85 1.29 -7.72 -16.54
C SER A 85 0.64 -6.49 -17.18
N ASN A 86 -0.29 -5.82 -16.44
CA ASN A 86 -0.97 -4.62 -16.92
C ASN A 86 -0.47 -3.34 -16.25
N ASP A 87 0.58 -3.43 -15.43
CA ASP A 87 1.09 -2.29 -14.69
C ASP A 87 2.13 -1.53 -15.50
N VAL A 88 2.12 -0.20 -15.36
CA VAL A 88 3.13 0.69 -15.96
C VAL A 88 4.09 1.24 -14.90
N ILE A 89 3.73 1.10 -13.63
CA ILE A 89 4.56 1.52 -12.49
C ILE A 89 4.77 0.36 -11.54
N ILE A 90 5.81 0.47 -10.71
CA ILE A 90 6.10 -0.46 -9.64
C ILE A 90 6.62 0.32 -8.43
N PHE A 91 6.18 -0.05 -7.22
CA PHE A 91 6.70 0.53 -5.99
C PHE A 91 7.90 -0.28 -5.50
N CYS A 92 8.96 0.42 -5.11
CA CYS A 92 10.09 -0.23 -4.45
C CYS A 92 9.64 -0.75 -3.09
N ILE A 93 9.80 -2.05 -2.84
CA ILE A 93 9.37 -2.65 -1.57
C ILE A 93 10.22 -2.14 -0.41
N ALA A 94 11.46 -1.73 -0.67
CA ALA A 94 12.38 -1.26 0.37
C ALA A 94 12.12 0.19 0.80
N CYS A 95 11.81 1.09 -0.14
CA CYS A 95 11.67 2.52 0.18
C CYS A 95 10.35 3.15 -0.26
N GLY A 96 9.49 2.42 -0.96
CA GLY A 96 8.18 2.91 -1.41
C GLY A 96 8.21 3.86 -2.60
N THR A 97 9.36 4.09 -3.20
CA THR A 97 9.48 5.00 -4.35
C THR A 97 8.80 4.40 -5.58
N ILE A 98 8.08 5.24 -6.33
CA ILE A 98 7.46 4.86 -7.59
C ILE A 98 8.53 4.80 -8.67
N ASN A 99 8.56 3.68 -9.41
CA ASN A 99 9.46 3.47 -10.54
C ASN A 99 8.65 3.09 -11.78
N ASP A 100 9.27 3.22 -12.95
CA ASP A 100 8.73 2.67 -14.17
C ASP A 100 8.83 1.15 -14.11
N ILE A 101 7.82 0.44 -14.64
CA ILE A 101 7.81 -1.03 -14.62
C ILE A 101 8.99 -1.63 -15.40
N SER A 102 9.55 -0.87 -16.35
CA SER A 102 10.72 -1.31 -17.12
C SER A 102 12.03 -1.18 -16.36
N ASP A 103 12.07 -0.45 -15.25
CA ASP A 103 13.28 -0.29 -14.45
C ASP A 103 13.67 -1.61 -13.77
N GLU A 104 14.96 -1.87 -13.69
CA GLU A 104 15.50 -3.06 -13.02
C GLU A 104 15.80 -2.79 -11.56
N VAL A 105 16.20 -1.55 -11.24
CA VAL A 105 16.54 -1.11 -9.89
C VAL A 105 15.81 0.18 -9.57
N CYS A 106 15.57 0.40 -8.26
CA CYS A 106 14.94 1.63 -7.78
C CYS A 106 15.82 2.84 -8.08
N VAL A 107 15.21 3.89 -8.63
CA VAL A 107 15.94 5.13 -8.96
C VAL A 107 16.47 5.84 -7.72
N ARG A 108 15.89 5.58 -6.55
CA ARG A 108 16.26 6.24 -5.31
C ARG A 108 17.24 5.42 -4.47
N CYS A 109 16.88 4.20 -4.09
CA CYS A 109 17.70 3.39 -3.18
C CYS A 109 18.58 2.38 -3.88
N LYS A 110 18.43 2.21 -5.19
CA LYS A 110 19.22 1.31 -6.03
C LYS A 110 19.02 -0.18 -5.73
N CYS A 111 18.05 -0.52 -4.89
CA CYS A 111 17.69 -1.91 -4.64
C CYS A 111 17.01 -2.52 -5.87
N PRO A 112 17.19 -3.83 -6.13
CA PRO A 112 16.46 -4.50 -7.21
C PRO A 112 14.95 -4.40 -7.00
N LEU A 113 14.21 -4.15 -8.09
CA LEU A 113 12.76 -4.13 -8.06
C LEU A 113 12.22 -5.55 -8.19
N LEU A 114 11.22 -5.89 -7.36
CA LEU A 114 10.59 -7.20 -7.34
C LEU A 114 9.48 -7.26 -8.40
N LYS A 115 9.76 -7.95 -9.48
CA LYS A 115 8.81 -8.07 -10.61
C LYS A 115 8.16 -9.43 -10.71
#